data_009fca7bdf99c779cc1613492803b530
#
_entry.id   009fca7bdf99c779cc1613492803b530
#
_cell.length_a   1.000
_cell.length_b   1.000
_cell.length_c   1.000
_cell.angle_alpha   90.00
_cell.angle_beta   90.00
_cell.angle_gamma   90.00
#
_symmetry.space_group_name_H-M   'P 1'
#
loop_
_entity.id
_entity.type
_entity.pdbx_description
1 polymer ?
#
loop_
_entity_poly.entity_id
_entity_poly.type
_entity_poly.pdbx_seq_one_letter_code
_entity_poly.pdbx_strand_id
1 'polypeptide(L)'
;AAGEDDVRQMQHLVKQAMHAGAIGFSTSRTFNHLPADDRPVASRIAEWDEVRAIVNAVGETGKGLFEIAGEAPGRDPARIAEYHGRLRDLAVESGVPQTWGMFSVRAAPDLWRPYFDLLDETAAAGGRMFAQVHSRALSSLLSFESNTPFDTWEYWSDFRQLPLAEQAAKMRNPEIKAKLIEVASREYTGPRVVGAEARPPEWDYIYPMDDMVYDKPSMAELARAKGVHPVELMIDMALERDLKMFFRQPIANEDQSQVLDMMKHPRSVITFSDSGAHVSQIMDSSLQTHLLSYWVREKQAMTLEEAVKQITYNTATMWGLHDRGLIREGMAADLVVFDADTIGARMPDVVHDLPAGAKRLKQTADGILNTVVNGEILLTNNEHSGAVPGRLLRS
;
A
#
# COMPACT_ATOMS: atom_id res chain seq x y z
N ALA A 1 9.53 29.51 4.92
CA ALA A 1 9.23 28.93 6.25
C ALA A 1 8.05 29.69 6.85
N ALA A 2 7.19 28.99 7.59
CA ALA A 2 6.10 29.63 8.33
C ALA A 2 6.67 30.53 9.45
N GLY A 3 6.02 31.68 9.67
CA GLY A 3 6.35 32.53 10.80
C GLY A 3 5.66 32.05 12.08
N GLU A 4 5.99 32.65 13.21
CA GLU A 4 5.36 32.26 14.50
C GLU A 4 3.83 32.42 14.50
N ASP A 5 3.31 33.46 13.81
CA ASP A 5 1.86 33.67 13.68
C ASP A 5 1.20 32.56 12.86
N ASP A 6 1.85 32.12 11.79
CA ASP A 6 1.37 31.00 10.96
C ASP A 6 1.32 29.71 11.76
N VAL A 7 2.38 29.43 12.54
CA VAL A 7 2.43 28.23 13.41
C VAL A 7 1.30 28.29 14.47
N ARG A 8 1.08 29.44 15.11
CA ARG A 8 -0.03 29.60 16.05
C ARG A 8 -1.40 29.38 15.39
N GLN A 9 -1.57 29.85 14.16
CA GLN A 9 -2.79 29.61 13.39
C GLN A 9 -2.99 28.14 13.06
N MET A 10 -1.94 27.44 12.64
CA MET A 10 -1.99 25.98 12.38
C MET A 10 -2.32 25.19 13.66
N GLN A 11 -1.72 25.52 14.79
CA GLN A 11 -2.07 24.91 16.09
C GLN A 11 -3.55 25.14 16.46
N HIS A 12 -4.07 26.34 16.22
CA HIS A 12 -5.48 26.63 16.46
C HIS A 12 -6.40 25.78 15.57
N LEU A 13 -6.10 25.70 14.27
CA LEU A 13 -6.89 24.95 13.30
C LEU A 13 -6.88 23.44 13.60
N VAL A 14 -5.72 22.87 13.96
CA VAL A 14 -5.66 21.44 14.29
C VAL A 14 -6.45 21.12 15.57
N LYS A 15 -6.41 21.99 16.60
CA LYS A 15 -7.25 21.83 17.78
C LYS A 15 -8.75 21.91 17.46
N GLN A 16 -9.16 22.83 16.59
CA GLN A 16 -10.54 22.90 16.12
C GLN A 16 -10.96 21.61 15.40
N ALA A 17 -10.11 21.07 14.52
CA ALA A 17 -10.35 19.81 13.84
C ALA A 17 -10.49 18.64 14.83
N MET A 18 -9.60 18.53 15.81
CA MET A 18 -9.68 17.53 16.86
C MET A 18 -10.96 17.63 17.70
N HIS A 19 -11.39 18.82 18.05
CA HIS A 19 -12.67 19.03 18.75
C HIS A 19 -13.90 18.70 17.89
N ALA A 20 -13.79 18.88 16.56
CA ALA A 20 -14.81 18.45 15.62
C ALA A 20 -14.83 16.92 15.40
N GLY A 21 -13.87 16.17 15.95
CA GLY A 21 -13.81 14.72 15.92
C GLY A 21 -12.84 14.14 14.88
N ALA A 22 -11.83 14.91 14.47
CA ALA A 22 -10.72 14.36 13.69
C ALA A 22 -9.96 13.31 14.50
N ILE A 23 -9.51 12.24 13.85
CA ILE A 23 -8.78 11.14 14.52
C ILE A 23 -7.30 11.44 14.73
N GLY A 24 -6.77 12.52 14.13
CA GLY A 24 -5.35 12.87 14.27
C GLY A 24 -4.87 13.86 13.24
N PHE A 25 -3.57 14.01 13.17
CA PHE A 25 -2.85 14.83 12.20
C PHE A 25 -1.88 13.97 11.40
N SER A 26 -1.80 14.19 10.11
CA SER A 26 -0.79 13.53 9.25
C SER A 26 0.01 14.53 8.43
N THR A 27 1.26 14.16 8.14
CA THR A 27 2.12 14.95 7.27
C THR A 27 3.04 14.09 6.43
N SER A 28 3.54 14.67 5.33
CA SER A 28 4.49 14.00 4.44
C SER A 28 5.81 14.76 4.38
N ARG A 29 6.90 14.04 4.65
CA ARG A 29 8.28 14.53 4.51
C ARG A 29 9.09 13.69 3.53
N THR A 30 8.47 12.69 2.90
CA THR A 30 9.11 11.86 1.89
C THR A 30 9.36 12.62 0.59
N PHE A 31 10.45 12.28 -0.09
CA PHE A 31 10.76 12.84 -1.42
C PHE A 31 9.84 12.30 -2.53
N ASN A 32 9.08 11.24 -2.26
CA ASN A 32 8.17 10.62 -3.22
C ASN A 32 6.86 11.42 -3.42
N HIS A 33 6.51 12.31 -2.48
CA HIS A 33 5.31 13.13 -2.61
C HIS A 33 5.65 14.48 -3.24
N LEU A 34 5.29 14.63 -4.51
CA LEU A 34 5.52 15.80 -5.32
C LEU A 34 4.20 16.32 -5.92
N PRO A 35 4.01 17.64 -6.03
CA PRO A 35 2.96 18.21 -6.86
C PRO A 35 3.29 18.03 -8.35
N ALA A 36 2.33 18.36 -9.21
CA ALA A 36 2.46 18.18 -10.66
C ALA A 36 3.64 18.91 -11.32
N ASP A 37 4.23 19.88 -10.64
CA ASP A 37 5.38 20.65 -11.10
C ASP A 37 6.72 20.23 -10.43
N ASP A 38 6.75 19.05 -9.82
CA ASP A 38 7.90 18.42 -9.18
C ASP A 38 8.58 19.25 -8.06
N ARG A 39 7.94 20.33 -7.59
CA ARG A 39 8.46 21.09 -6.44
C ARG A 39 8.31 20.28 -5.16
N PRO A 40 9.17 20.46 -4.15
CA PRO A 40 8.90 19.92 -2.83
C PRO A 40 7.57 20.44 -2.27
N VAL A 41 6.72 19.55 -1.75
CA VAL A 41 5.52 19.97 -0.99
C VAL A 41 5.91 20.77 0.24
N ALA A 42 5.05 21.68 0.70
CA ALA A 42 5.34 22.58 1.82
C ALA A 42 5.79 21.82 3.09
N SER A 43 5.16 20.68 3.39
CA SER A 43 5.51 19.85 4.54
C SER A 43 6.93 19.26 4.50
N ARG A 44 7.54 19.08 3.30
CA ARG A 44 8.93 18.62 3.18
C ARG A 44 9.95 19.68 3.55
N ILE A 45 9.63 20.96 3.34
CA ILE A 45 10.50 22.10 3.62
C ILE A 45 10.16 22.79 4.94
N ALA A 46 9.12 22.34 5.63
CA ALA A 46 8.76 22.82 6.96
C ALA A 46 9.88 22.49 7.97
N GLU A 47 10.18 23.43 8.85
CA GLU A 47 11.10 23.16 9.96
C GLU A 47 10.51 22.11 10.91
N TRP A 48 11.39 21.34 11.57
CA TRP A 48 10.91 20.30 12.50
C TRP A 48 10.11 20.88 13.67
N ASP A 49 10.45 22.09 14.12
CA ASP A 49 9.73 22.78 15.20
C ASP A 49 8.28 23.12 14.82
N GLU A 50 7.98 23.34 13.54
CA GLU A 50 6.61 23.50 13.06
C GLU A 50 5.82 22.19 13.24
N VAL A 51 6.36 21.05 12.81
CA VAL A 51 5.74 19.73 12.98
C VAL A 51 5.54 19.44 14.47
N ARG A 52 6.57 19.67 15.28
CA ARG A 52 6.54 19.49 16.74
C ARG A 52 5.45 20.33 17.40
N ALA A 53 5.33 21.60 17.02
CA ALA A 53 4.31 22.49 17.57
C ALA A 53 2.87 22.02 17.24
N ILE A 54 2.63 21.55 16.01
CA ILE A 54 1.33 21.04 15.58
C ILE A 54 0.97 19.74 16.32
N VAL A 55 1.92 18.79 16.40
CA VAL A 55 1.68 17.50 17.07
C VAL A 55 1.47 17.69 18.57
N ASN A 56 2.21 18.59 19.24
CA ASN A 56 1.96 18.96 20.62
C ASN A 56 0.56 19.55 20.82
N ALA A 57 0.09 20.37 19.87
CA ALA A 57 -1.27 20.90 19.91
C ALA A 57 -2.34 19.79 19.76
N VAL A 58 -2.07 18.71 19.04
CA VAL A 58 -2.92 17.49 19.06
C VAL A 58 -2.88 16.86 20.45
N GLY A 59 -1.71 16.68 21.05
CA GLY A 59 -1.53 16.09 22.38
C GLY A 59 -2.29 16.84 23.47
N GLU A 60 -2.33 18.16 23.44
CA GLU A 60 -3.08 19.00 24.37
C GLU A 60 -4.61 18.72 24.37
N THR A 61 -5.12 18.11 23.29
CA THR A 61 -6.55 17.70 23.24
C THR A 61 -6.83 16.40 24.00
N GLY A 62 -5.79 15.69 24.44
CA GLY A 62 -5.88 14.43 25.19
C GLY A 62 -6.26 13.22 24.32
N LYS A 63 -6.29 13.36 23.00
CA LYS A 63 -6.70 12.33 22.05
C LYS A 63 -6.03 12.51 20.70
N GLY A 64 -6.25 11.55 19.79
CA GLY A 64 -5.72 11.58 18.42
C GLY A 64 -4.42 10.80 18.25
N LEU A 65 -3.94 10.77 17.01
CA LEU A 65 -2.70 10.15 16.59
C LEU A 65 -1.94 11.02 15.58
N PHE A 66 -0.67 10.72 15.40
CA PHE A 66 0.17 11.36 14.38
C PHE A 66 0.67 10.32 13.39
N GLU A 67 0.43 10.55 12.10
CA GLU A 67 0.94 9.73 11.01
C GLU A 67 1.93 10.53 10.16
N ILE A 68 3.08 9.90 9.84
CA ILE A 68 4.11 10.55 9.04
C ILE A 68 4.59 9.65 7.90
N ALA A 69 4.52 10.17 6.66
CA ALA A 69 5.35 9.64 5.58
C ALA A 69 6.75 10.23 5.77
N GLY A 70 7.66 9.44 6.33
CA GLY A 70 8.90 9.90 6.95
C GLY A 70 9.96 10.43 6.00
N GLU A 71 10.97 11.05 6.60
CA GLU A 71 12.20 11.43 5.92
C GLU A 71 13.00 10.18 5.51
N ALA A 72 13.86 10.32 4.52
CA ALA A 72 14.82 9.31 4.13
C ALA A 72 16.22 9.72 4.67
N PRO A 73 16.60 9.34 5.89
CA PRO A 73 17.90 9.75 6.47
C PRO A 73 19.08 9.07 5.78
N GLY A 74 18.83 8.12 4.88
CA GLY A 74 19.86 7.37 4.16
C GLY A 74 20.49 6.29 5.03
N ARG A 75 21.79 6.03 4.84
CA ARG A 75 22.55 4.98 5.55
C ARG A 75 23.54 5.53 6.58
N ASP A 76 23.60 6.85 6.76
CA ASP A 76 24.47 7.48 7.75
C ASP A 76 23.91 7.25 9.16
N PRO A 77 24.61 6.52 10.06
CA PRO A 77 24.12 6.22 11.41
C PRO A 77 23.83 7.48 12.22
N ALA A 78 24.59 8.56 12.04
CA ALA A 78 24.36 9.79 12.77
C ALA A 78 23.04 10.46 12.37
N ARG A 79 22.74 10.51 11.07
CA ARG A 79 21.48 11.04 10.55
C ARG A 79 20.27 10.17 10.93
N ILE A 80 20.45 8.85 10.93
CA ILE A 80 19.43 7.92 11.40
C ILE A 80 19.14 8.18 12.88
N ALA A 81 20.17 8.24 13.71
CA ALA A 81 20.02 8.47 15.14
C ALA A 81 19.38 9.82 15.46
N GLU A 82 19.75 10.89 14.71
CA GLU A 82 19.13 12.20 14.85
C GLU A 82 17.64 12.15 14.50
N TYR A 83 17.28 11.56 13.35
CA TYR A 83 15.90 11.49 12.91
C TYR A 83 15.04 10.63 13.86
N HIS A 84 15.54 9.46 14.26
CA HIS A 84 14.87 8.60 15.22
C HIS A 84 14.72 9.27 16.59
N GLY A 85 15.76 10.01 17.05
CA GLY A 85 15.69 10.80 18.27
C GLY A 85 14.57 11.82 18.23
N ARG A 86 14.43 12.56 17.13
CA ARG A 86 13.33 13.54 16.92
C ARG A 86 11.95 12.88 17.02
N LEU A 87 11.76 11.72 16.39
CA LEU A 87 10.49 10.98 16.44
C LEU A 87 10.18 10.48 17.85
N ARG A 88 11.15 9.83 18.53
CA ARG A 88 11.00 9.34 19.89
C ARG A 88 10.65 10.47 20.85
N ASP A 89 11.43 11.55 20.81
CA ASP A 89 11.26 12.67 21.74
C ASP A 89 9.90 13.33 21.54
N LEU A 90 9.42 13.46 20.30
CA LEU A 90 8.09 13.95 19.98
C LEU A 90 6.98 13.03 20.51
N ALA A 91 7.13 11.71 20.40
CA ALA A 91 6.15 10.75 20.92
C ALA A 91 6.02 10.82 22.45
N VAL A 92 7.17 10.98 23.14
CA VAL A 92 7.22 11.09 24.59
C VAL A 92 6.68 12.45 25.07
N GLU A 93 7.10 13.54 24.44
CA GLU A 93 6.71 14.90 24.78
C GLU A 93 5.22 15.15 24.57
N SER A 94 4.69 14.81 23.41
CA SER A 94 3.31 15.06 23.05
C SER A 94 2.31 14.07 23.66
N GLY A 95 2.77 12.86 24.02
CA GLY A 95 1.92 11.73 24.41
C GLY A 95 1.03 11.20 23.27
N VAL A 96 1.17 11.72 22.05
CA VAL A 96 0.40 11.32 20.87
C VAL A 96 0.98 10.02 20.30
N PRO A 97 0.18 8.97 20.05
CA PRO A 97 0.64 7.79 19.34
C PRO A 97 1.11 8.17 17.94
N GLN A 98 2.27 7.65 17.53
CA GLN A 98 2.83 7.89 16.20
C GLN A 98 2.84 6.62 15.36
N THR A 99 2.62 6.78 14.05
CA THR A 99 2.62 5.67 13.11
C THR A 99 3.15 6.07 11.74
N TRP A 100 3.61 5.08 10.99
CA TRP A 100 4.05 5.20 9.59
C TRP A 100 3.94 3.85 8.87
N GLY A 101 3.85 3.88 7.54
CA GLY A 101 4.00 2.70 6.69
C GLY A 101 5.44 2.18 6.70
N MET A 102 5.63 0.88 6.90
CA MET A 102 6.93 0.22 6.92
C MET A 102 6.98 -0.97 5.97
N PHE A 103 8.05 -1.05 5.21
CA PHE A 103 8.33 -2.13 4.27
C PHE A 103 9.84 -2.28 4.06
N SER A 104 10.25 -3.45 3.62
CA SER A 104 11.61 -3.69 3.13
C SER A 104 11.72 -3.31 1.66
N VAL A 105 12.89 -2.82 1.25
CA VAL A 105 13.17 -2.53 -0.15
C VAL A 105 14.44 -3.27 -0.59
N ARG A 106 14.42 -3.84 -1.79
CA ARG A 106 15.52 -4.64 -2.34
C ARG A 106 16.88 -3.95 -2.30
N ALA A 107 16.90 -2.64 -2.61
CA ALA A 107 18.14 -1.85 -2.58
C ALA A 107 18.73 -1.66 -1.17
N ALA A 108 17.92 -1.87 -0.12
CA ALA A 108 18.31 -1.66 1.27
C ALA A 108 17.46 -2.53 2.21
N PRO A 109 17.64 -3.87 2.16
CA PRO A 109 16.73 -4.82 2.80
C PRO A 109 16.65 -4.68 4.33
N ASP A 110 17.69 -4.18 4.99
CA ASP A 110 17.74 -4.08 6.46
C ASP A 110 17.39 -2.68 6.99
N LEU A 111 17.03 -1.71 6.14
CA LEU A 111 16.72 -0.34 6.58
C LEU A 111 15.49 -0.25 7.50
N TRP A 112 14.60 -1.23 7.49
CA TRP A 112 13.45 -1.27 8.37
C TRP A 112 13.81 -1.61 9.83
N ARG A 113 14.89 -2.38 10.08
CA ARG A 113 15.26 -2.88 11.43
C ARG A 113 15.46 -1.75 12.45
N PRO A 114 16.25 -0.71 12.20
CA PRO A 114 16.40 0.39 13.14
C PRO A 114 15.09 1.10 13.50
N TYR A 115 14.09 1.09 12.60
CA TYR A 115 12.77 1.64 12.93
C TYR A 115 12.00 0.76 13.93
N PHE A 116 12.20 -0.55 13.89
CA PHE A 116 11.60 -1.46 14.87
C PHE A 116 12.28 -1.34 16.23
N ASP A 117 13.61 -1.15 16.25
CA ASP A 117 14.34 -0.80 17.49
C ASP A 117 13.79 0.51 18.06
N LEU A 118 13.52 1.52 17.23
CA LEU A 118 12.91 2.79 17.64
C LEU A 118 11.52 2.59 18.30
N LEU A 119 10.69 1.66 17.81
CA LEU A 119 9.40 1.35 18.42
C LEU A 119 9.56 0.90 19.87
N ASP A 120 10.52 0.01 20.11
CA ASP A 120 10.78 -0.54 21.45
C ASP A 120 11.45 0.49 22.36
N GLU A 121 12.43 1.24 21.88
CA GLU A 121 13.07 2.34 22.61
C GLU A 121 12.04 3.41 23.01
N THR A 122 11.14 3.77 22.11
CA THR A 122 10.08 4.76 22.40
C THR A 122 9.13 4.26 23.47
N ALA A 123 8.74 2.98 23.39
CA ALA A 123 7.88 2.39 24.42
C ALA A 123 8.59 2.32 25.79
N ALA A 124 9.88 1.98 25.83
CA ALA A 124 10.68 2.00 27.05
C ALA A 124 10.79 3.41 27.66
N ALA A 125 10.77 4.45 26.82
CA ALA A 125 10.76 5.85 27.25
C ALA A 125 9.35 6.38 27.62
N GLY A 126 8.30 5.55 27.55
CA GLY A 126 6.93 5.93 27.89
C GLY A 126 6.11 6.54 26.73
N GLY A 127 6.66 6.62 25.53
CA GLY A 127 5.96 7.03 24.32
C GLY A 127 5.20 5.87 23.66
N ARG A 128 4.40 6.18 22.64
CA ARG A 128 3.61 5.19 21.87
C ARG A 128 3.92 5.33 20.40
N MET A 129 4.40 4.23 19.81
CA MET A 129 4.62 4.13 18.35
C MET A 129 4.21 2.75 17.84
N PHE A 130 3.75 2.68 16.61
CA PHE A 130 3.49 1.41 15.92
C PHE A 130 3.77 1.54 14.42
N ALA A 131 4.17 0.43 13.80
CA ALA A 131 4.38 0.35 12.36
C ALA A 131 3.13 -0.22 11.68
N GLN A 132 2.73 0.41 10.58
CA GLN A 132 1.76 -0.14 9.65
C GLN A 132 2.52 -1.00 8.63
N VAL A 133 2.25 -2.30 8.61
CA VAL A 133 2.93 -3.25 7.74
C VAL A 133 1.98 -3.85 6.72
N HIS A 134 2.54 -4.40 5.68
CA HIS A 134 1.83 -5.12 4.63
C HIS A 134 2.05 -6.63 4.79
N SER A 135 1.05 -7.45 4.50
CA SER A 135 1.17 -8.91 4.60
C SER A 135 1.80 -9.57 3.37
N ARG A 136 2.06 -8.82 2.31
CA ARG A 136 2.62 -9.32 1.05
C ARG A 136 3.54 -8.28 0.40
N ALA A 137 4.09 -8.60 -0.77
CA ALA A 137 4.79 -7.62 -1.59
C ALA A 137 3.83 -6.50 -2.04
N LEU A 138 4.20 -5.25 -1.77
CA LEU A 138 3.57 -4.08 -2.37
C LEU A 138 3.92 -4.08 -3.86
N SER A 139 2.92 -4.13 -4.73
CA SER A 139 3.14 -4.40 -6.15
C SER A 139 2.36 -3.46 -7.06
N SER A 140 3.01 -3.06 -8.16
CA SER A 140 2.33 -2.50 -9.31
C SER A 140 1.77 -3.63 -10.18
N LEU A 141 0.51 -3.53 -10.58
CA LEU A 141 -0.10 -4.42 -11.55
C LEU A 141 -0.06 -3.80 -12.93
N LEU A 142 0.56 -4.51 -13.85
CA LEU A 142 0.76 -4.13 -15.24
C LEU A 142 -0.22 -4.90 -16.10
N SER A 143 -0.89 -4.23 -17.03
CA SER A 143 -1.79 -4.86 -18.02
C SER A 143 -1.97 -3.95 -19.22
N PHE A 144 -2.21 -4.52 -20.40
CA PHE A 144 -2.60 -3.74 -21.57
C PHE A 144 -3.99 -3.11 -21.41
N GLU A 145 -4.84 -3.67 -20.56
CA GLU A 145 -6.14 -3.08 -20.22
C GLU A 145 -6.01 -1.88 -19.27
N SER A 146 -4.95 -1.83 -18.47
CA SER A 146 -4.66 -0.72 -17.54
C SER A 146 -3.41 0.06 -17.97
N ASN A 147 -2.29 -0.18 -17.37
CA ASN A 147 -1.03 0.50 -17.62
C ASN A 147 0.11 -0.51 -17.84
N THR A 148 1.05 -0.14 -18.72
CA THR A 148 2.29 -0.90 -18.97
C THR A 148 3.50 -0.03 -18.70
N PRO A 149 4.70 -0.60 -18.53
CA PRO A 149 5.93 0.17 -18.36
C PRO A 149 6.30 1.03 -19.58
N PHE A 150 5.63 0.82 -20.70
CA PHE A 150 5.96 1.42 -22.00
C PHE A 150 5.03 2.57 -22.40
N ASP A 151 4.01 2.90 -21.61
CA ASP A 151 2.93 3.82 -21.98
C ASP A 151 3.43 5.23 -22.33
N THR A 152 4.61 5.65 -21.81
CA THR A 152 5.24 6.94 -22.11
C THR A 152 6.37 6.87 -23.14
N TRP A 153 6.70 5.68 -23.64
CA TRP A 153 7.79 5.52 -24.60
C TRP A 153 7.38 5.91 -26.00
N GLU A 154 8.33 6.50 -26.78
CA GLU A 154 8.12 6.78 -28.19
C GLU A 154 7.56 5.55 -28.91
N TYR A 155 6.66 5.72 -29.86
CA TYR A 155 5.93 4.67 -30.56
C TYR A 155 4.91 3.91 -29.71
N TRP A 156 5.24 3.53 -28.46
CA TRP A 156 4.31 2.88 -27.54
C TRP A 156 3.20 3.84 -27.09
N SER A 157 3.50 5.10 -26.81
CA SER A 157 2.52 6.09 -26.36
C SER A 157 1.37 6.24 -27.34
N ASP A 158 1.67 6.37 -28.63
CA ASP A 158 0.63 6.45 -29.68
C ASP A 158 -0.11 5.11 -29.84
N PHE A 159 0.63 4.00 -29.82
CA PHE A 159 0.06 2.66 -29.90
C PHE A 159 -0.93 2.38 -28.76
N ARG A 160 -0.63 2.80 -27.55
CA ARG A 160 -1.46 2.62 -26.35
C ARG A 160 -2.75 3.45 -26.36
N GLN A 161 -2.86 4.48 -27.19
CA GLN A 161 -4.11 5.25 -27.38
C GLN A 161 -5.16 4.48 -28.22
N LEU A 162 -4.76 3.44 -28.92
CA LEU A 162 -5.68 2.65 -29.75
C LEU A 162 -6.63 1.83 -28.85
N PRO A 163 -7.85 1.54 -29.32
CA PRO A 163 -8.74 0.58 -28.67
C PRO A 163 -8.05 -0.78 -28.46
N LEU A 164 -8.34 -1.47 -27.36
CA LEU A 164 -7.67 -2.71 -26.97
C LEU A 164 -7.73 -3.78 -28.08
N ALA A 165 -8.88 -3.91 -28.76
CA ALA A 165 -9.04 -4.84 -29.88
C ALA A 165 -8.13 -4.50 -31.07
N GLU A 166 -7.90 -3.21 -31.32
CA GLU A 166 -6.98 -2.77 -32.38
C GLU A 166 -5.53 -2.99 -31.99
N GLN A 167 -5.16 -2.74 -30.72
CA GLN A 167 -3.86 -3.10 -30.18
C GLN A 167 -3.58 -4.61 -30.38
N ALA A 168 -4.54 -5.46 -30.01
CA ALA A 168 -4.42 -6.91 -30.18
C ALA A 168 -4.26 -7.32 -31.66
N ALA A 169 -5.01 -6.71 -32.56
CA ALA A 169 -4.91 -7.00 -34.01
C ALA A 169 -3.52 -6.59 -34.54
N LYS A 170 -3.04 -5.40 -34.20
CA LYS A 170 -1.72 -4.89 -34.61
C LYS A 170 -0.57 -5.69 -34.01
N MET A 171 -0.65 -6.13 -32.77
CA MET A 171 0.38 -6.97 -32.12
C MET A 171 0.51 -8.36 -32.77
N ARG A 172 -0.53 -8.85 -33.47
CA ARG A 172 -0.44 -10.08 -34.26
C ARG A 172 0.29 -9.89 -35.60
N ASN A 173 0.52 -8.65 -36.02
CA ASN A 173 1.35 -8.37 -37.19
C ASN A 173 2.83 -8.46 -36.82
N PRO A 174 3.64 -9.33 -37.48
CA PRO A 174 5.04 -9.54 -37.10
C PRO A 174 5.91 -8.28 -37.17
N GLU A 175 5.68 -7.40 -38.13
CA GLU A 175 6.47 -6.18 -38.32
C GLU A 175 6.20 -5.18 -37.19
N ILE A 176 4.92 -5.00 -36.85
CA ILE A 176 4.51 -4.11 -35.73
C ILE A 176 5.01 -4.67 -34.40
N LYS A 177 4.82 -5.97 -34.17
CA LYS A 177 5.32 -6.65 -32.99
C LYS A 177 6.84 -6.50 -32.83
N ALA A 178 7.58 -6.73 -33.89
CA ALA A 178 9.05 -6.57 -33.89
C ALA A 178 9.45 -5.11 -33.53
N LYS A 179 8.72 -4.11 -34.04
CA LYS A 179 8.98 -2.71 -33.73
C LYS A 179 8.68 -2.37 -32.28
N LEU A 180 7.58 -2.88 -31.72
CA LEU A 180 7.23 -2.72 -30.30
C LEU A 180 8.31 -3.32 -29.40
N ILE A 181 8.80 -4.54 -29.74
CA ILE A 181 9.89 -5.20 -29.01
C ILE A 181 11.18 -4.39 -29.11
N GLU A 182 11.57 -3.97 -30.30
CA GLU A 182 12.77 -3.15 -30.53
C GLU A 182 12.78 -1.90 -29.64
N VAL A 183 11.68 -1.14 -29.64
CA VAL A 183 11.58 0.09 -28.85
C VAL A 183 11.63 -0.21 -27.34
N ALA A 184 10.88 -1.21 -26.87
CA ALA A 184 10.85 -1.58 -25.47
C ALA A 184 12.12 -2.26 -24.96
N SER A 185 13.03 -2.64 -25.85
CA SER A 185 14.36 -3.20 -25.51
C SER A 185 15.44 -2.13 -25.37
N ARG A 186 15.13 -0.88 -25.65
CA ARG A 186 16.07 0.24 -25.49
C ARG A 186 16.23 0.63 -24.04
N GLU A 187 17.31 1.33 -23.72
CA GLU A 187 17.44 1.96 -22.40
C GLU A 187 16.39 3.07 -22.25
N TYR A 188 15.66 3.06 -21.13
CA TYR A 188 14.70 4.10 -20.81
C TYR A 188 15.42 5.37 -20.34
N THR A 189 15.23 6.46 -21.08
CA THR A 189 15.84 7.76 -20.81
C THR A 189 14.84 8.83 -20.35
N GLY A 190 13.57 8.44 -20.18
CA GLY A 190 12.51 9.36 -19.76
C GLY A 190 12.52 9.67 -18.25
N PRO A 191 11.62 10.55 -17.81
CA PRO A 191 11.52 10.93 -16.41
C PRO A 191 11.15 9.73 -15.53
N ARG A 192 11.79 9.63 -14.38
CA ARG A 192 11.44 8.62 -13.36
C ARG A 192 10.31 9.18 -12.50
N VAL A 193 9.13 8.62 -12.63
CA VAL A 193 7.99 8.87 -11.75
C VAL A 193 7.58 7.59 -11.05
N VAL A 194 6.81 7.71 -9.98
CA VAL A 194 6.20 6.56 -9.31
C VAL A 194 4.96 6.15 -10.10
N GLY A 195 5.00 4.98 -10.73
CA GLY A 195 3.92 4.47 -11.55
C GLY A 195 4.42 3.45 -12.57
N ALA A 196 3.52 2.65 -13.14
CA ALA A 196 3.89 1.59 -14.08
C ALA A 196 4.48 2.15 -15.38
N GLU A 197 3.88 3.25 -15.89
CA GLU A 197 4.23 3.90 -17.16
C GLU A 197 5.59 4.61 -17.14
N ALA A 198 6.16 4.80 -15.99
CA ALA A 198 7.45 5.51 -15.86
C ALA A 198 8.51 4.69 -15.11
N ARG A 199 8.14 3.50 -14.67
CA ARG A 199 9.06 2.58 -14.03
C ARG A 199 9.64 1.64 -15.09
N PRO A 200 10.95 1.62 -15.31
CA PRO A 200 11.57 0.65 -16.20
C PRO A 200 11.20 -0.78 -15.77
N PRO A 201 10.93 -1.70 -16.72
CA PRO A 201 10.61 -3.07 -16.39
C PRO A 201 11.84 -3.78 -15.81
N GLU A 202 11.67 -4.35 -14.62
CA GLU A 202 12.67 -5.19 -13.97
C GLU A 202 12.28 -6.66 -14.18
N TRP A 203 12.69 -7.25 -15.32
CA TRP A 203 12.21 -8.55 -15.79
C TRP A 203 12.46 -9.72 -14.83
N ASP A 204 13.48 -9.65 -14.00
CA ASP A 204 13.73 -10.62 -12.94
C ASP A 204 12.73 -10.50 -11.78
N TYR A 205 11.96 -9.42 -11.74
CA TYR A 205 10.96 -9.10 -10.71
C TYR A 205 9.57 -8.78 -11.27
N ILE A 206 9.33 -9.10 -12.54
CA ILE A 206 7.98 -9.10 -13.12
C ILE A 206 7.52 -10.56 -13.20
N TYR A 207 6.33 -10.82 -12.66
CA TYR A 207 5.75 -12.16 -12.59
C TYR A 207 4.41 -12.20 -13.32
N PRO A 208 4.15 -13.23 -14.14
CA PRO A 208 2.82 -13.40 -14.72
C PRO A 208 1.79 -13.63 -13.62
N MET A 209 0.65 -12.97 -13.73
CA MET A 209 -0.45 -13.06 -12.77
C MET A 209 -1.73 -13.46 -13.50
N ASP A 210 -1.89 -14.74 -13.74
CA ASP A 210 -3.06 -15.39 -14.33
C ASP A 210 -3.92 -16.11 -13.31
N ASP A 211 -3.44 -16.19 -12.07
CA ASP A 211 -4.11 -16.63 -10.85
C ASP A 211 -3.47 -15.95 -9.62
N MET A 212 -3.91 -16.28 -8.42
CA MET A 212 -3.42 -15.70 -7.15
C MET A 212 -2.25 -16.49 -6.55
N VAL A 213 -1.57 -17.33 -7.31
CA VAL A 213 -0.34 -18.01 -6.88
C VAL A 213 0.85 -17.07 -7.00
N TYR A 214 1.53 -16.83 -5.87
CA TYR A 214 2.63 -15.85 -5.81
C TYR A 214 3.99 -16.44 -6.16
N ASP A 215 4.21 -17.72 -5.92
CA ASP A 215 5.50 -18.42 -6.14
C ASP A 215 5.61 -18.87 -7.61
N LYS A 216 5.72 -17.91 -8.54
CA LYS A 216 5.88 -18.16 -9.98
C LYS A 216 7.27 -17.74 -10.48
N PRO A 217 7.78 -18.36 -11.56
CA PRO A 217 8.95 -17.87 -12.23
C PRO A 217 8.77 -16.45 -12.78
N SER A 218 9.86 -15.68 -12.77
CA SER A 218 9.86 -14.33 -13.34
C SER A 218 9.75 -14.33 -14.87
N MET A 219 9.38 -13.19 -15.44
CA MET A 219 9.36 -13.01 -16.90
C MET A 219 10.74 -13.22 -17.52
N ALA A 220 11.84 -12.86 -16.82
CA ALA A 220 13.21 -13.12 -17.28
C ALA A 220 13.50 -14.61 -17.33
N GLU A 221 13.11 -15.38 -16.32
CA GLU A 221 13.31 -16.84 -16.29
C GLU A 221 12.49 -17.54 -17.37
N LEU A 222 11.21 -17.17 -17.53
CA LEU A 222 10.33 -17.74 -18.54
C LEU A 222 10.81 -17.41 -19.97
N ALA A 223 11.21 -16.16 -20.22
CA ALA A 223 11.72 -15.74 -21.52
C ALA A 223 13.02 -16.46 -21.88
N ARG A 224 13.92 -16.61 -20.92
CA ARG A 224 15.17 -17.36 -21.07
C ARG A 224 14.93 -18.83 -21.41
N ALA A 225 13.97 -19.46 -20.73
CA ALA A 225 13.58 -20.85 -21.01
C ALA A 225 12.98 -21.04 -22.42
N LYS A 226 12.30 -20.03 -22.96
CA LYS A 226 11.71 -20.03 -24.31
C LYS A 226 12.66 -19.51 -25.40
N GLY A 227 13.80 -18.91 -25.04
CA GLY A 227 14.75 -18.33 -25.98
C GLY A 227 14.22 -17.08 -26.70
N VAL A 228 13.35 -16.29 -26.04
CA VAL A 228 12.73 -15.07 -26.58
C VAL A 228 13.03 -13.86 -25.69
N HIS A 229 12.76 -12.65 -26.20
CA HIS A 229 12.90 -11.45 -25.38
C HIS A 229 11.72 -11.34 -24.38
N PRO A 230 11.92 -10.86 -23.12
CA PRO A 230 10.82 -10.74 -22.14
C PRO A 230 9.63 -9.90 -22.61
N VAL A 231 9.84 -8.83 -23.39
CA VAL A 231 8.77 -8.03 -24.02
C VAL A 231 7.95 -8.87 -24.98
N GLU A 232 8.60 -9.69 -25.80
CA GLU A 232 7.93 -10.60 -26.72
C GLU A 232 7.04 -11.58 -25.97
N LEU A 233 7.59 -12.21 -24.93
CA LEU A 233 6.83 -13.12 -24.09
C LEU A 233 5.64 -12.44 -23.42
N MET A 234 5.82 -11.20 -22.91
CA MET A 234 4.74 -10.41 -22.30
C MET A 234 3.60 -10.14 -23.28
N ILE A 235 3.93 -9.75 -24.51
CA ILE A 235 2.96 -9.53 -25.59
C ILE A 235 2.21 -10.83 -25.91
N ASP A 236 2.93 -11.96 -26.08
CA ASP A 236 2.32 -13.24 -26.45
C ASP A 236 1.38 -13.75 -25.35
N MET A 237 1.82 -13.74 -24.11
CA MET A 237 0.98 -14.13 -22.97
C MET A 237 -0.26 -13.24 -22.84
N ALA A 238 -0.11 -11.94 -23.06
CA ALA A 238 -1.24 -11.01 -23.04
C ALA A 238 -2.23 -11.25 -24.20
N LEU A 239 -1.75 -11.53 -25.41
CA LEU A 239 -2.58 -11.86 -26.56
C LEU A 239 -3.38 -13.16 -26.37
N GLU A 240 -2.85 -14.15 -25.66
CA GLU A 240 -3.55 -15.39 -25.30
C GLU A 240 -4.75 -15.14 -24.35
N ARG A 241 -4.79 -13.98 -23.70
CA ARG A 241 -5.81 -13.57 -22.73
C ARG A 241 -6.50 -12.27 -23.14
N ASP A 242 -6.63 -12.01 -24.44
CA ASP A 242 -7.29 -10.82 -25.02
C ASP A 242 -6.76 -9.50 -24.43
N LEU A 243 -5.47 -9.43 -24.13
CA LEU A 243 -4.74 -8.31 -23.52
C LEU A 243 -5.17 -7.96 -22.07
N LYS A 244 -5.95 -8.82 -21.42
CA LYS A 244 -6.47 -8.62 -20.06
C LYS A 244 -5.62 -9.26 -18.96
N MET A 245 -4.54 -9.94 -19.34
CA MET A 245 -3.61 -10.54 -18.40
C MET A 245 -2.92 -9.48 -17.55
N PHE A 246 -2.79 -9.75 -16.25
CA PHE A 246 -1.96 -8.96 -15.35
C PHE A 246 -0.54 -9.53 -15.25
N PHE A 247 0.40 -8.62 -15.01
CA PHE A 247 1.77 -8.92 -14.61
C PHE A 247 2.07 -8.12 -13.34
N ARG A 248 2.57 -8.78 -12.33
CA ARG A 248 2.86 -8.18 -11.03
C ARG A 248 4.32 -7.78 -10.94
N GLN A 249 4.60 -6.51 -10.66
CA GLN A 249 5.95 -6.01 -10.38
C GLN A 249 6.01 -5.51 -8.94
N PRO A 250 6.64 -6.25 -8.01
CA PRO A 250 6.88 -5.77 -6.66
C PRO A 250 7.73 -4.51 -6.64
N ILE A 251 7.35 -3.56 -5.79
CA ILE A 251 8.08 -2.32 -5.54
C ILE A 251 8.68 -2.26 -4.14
N ALA A 252 8.16 -3.10 -3.23
CA ALA A 252 8.67 -3.31 -1.89
C ALA A 252 8.21 -4.68 -1.36
N ASN A 253 8.82 -5.15 -0.28
CA ASN A 253 8.48 -6.41 0.40
C ASN A 253 8.65 -7.67 -0.47
N GLU A 254 9.61 -7.70 -1.36
CA GLU A 254 9.90 -8.89 -2.17
C GLU A 254 10.35 -10.07 -1.32
N ASP A 255 11.18 -9.82 -0.31
CA ASP A 255 11.63 -10.84 0.64
C ASP A 255 10.53 -11.10 1.69
N GLN A 256 9.81 -12.21 1.50
CA GLN A 256 8.70 -12.58 2.35
C GLN A 256 9.14 -12.98 3.77
N SER A 257 10.41 -13.36 3.99
CA SER A 257 10.92 -13.63 5.34
C SER A 257 10.97 -12.36 6.19
N GLN A 258 11.36 -11.24 5.58
CA GLN A 258 11.36 -9.94 6.25
C GLN A 258 9.93 -9.41 6.49
N VAL A 259 9.01 -9.69 5.56
CA VAL A 259 7.58 -9.38 5.78
C VAL A 259 7.05 -10.10 7.02
N LEU A 260 7.37 -11.38 7.17
CA LEU A 260 6.98 -12.17 8.33
C LEU A 260 7.58 -11.62 9.64
N ASP A 261 8.86 -11.24 9.63
CA ASP A 261 9.54 -10.63 10.78
C ASP A 261 8.83 -9.33 11.19
N MET A 262 8.53 -8.45 10.24
CA MET A 262 7.80 -7.21 10.51
C MET A 262 6.40 -7.46 11.04
N MET A 263 5.64 -8.41 10.47
CA MET A 263 4.29 -8.74 10.93
C MET A 263 4.27 -9.33 12.36
N LYS A 264 5.29 -10.09 12.74
CA LYS A 264 5.39 -10.71 14.08
C LYS A 264 5.80 -9.76 15.19
N HIS A 265 6.24 -8.55 14.85
CA HIS A 265 6.61 -7.59 15.86
C HIS A 265 5.37 -7.11 16.66
N PRO A 266 5.43 -7.04 18.02
CA PRO A 266 4.27 -6.75 18.85
C PRO A 266 3.69 -5.34 18.67
N ARG A 267 4.43 -4.42 18.04
CA ARG A 267 4.02 -3.05 17.73
C ARG A 267 3.75 -2.84 16.24
N SER A 268 3.44 -3.90 15.52
CA SER A 268 2.99 -3.85 14.12
C SER A 268 1.50 -4.07 14.00
N VAL A 269 0.90 -3.43 13.02
CA VAL A 269 -0.47 -3.69 12.58
C VAL A 269 -0.52 -3.83 11.06
N ILE A 270 -1.37 -4.72 10.57
CA ILE A 270 -1.50 -5.01 9.14
C ILE A 270 -2.54 -4.07 8.53
N THR A 271 -2.13 -2.83 8.27
CA THR A 271 -3.02 -1.76 7.80
C THR A 271 -2.48 -0.97 6.62
N PHE A 272 -1.20 -1.12 6.26
CA PHE A 272 -0.61 -0.42 5.13
C PHE A 272 -0.89 -1.18 3.83
N SER A 273 -1.84 -0.71 3.01
CA SER A 273 -2.19 -1.34 1.75
C SER A 273 -1.75 -0.56 0.51
N ASP A 274 -1.73 0.76 0.60
CA ASP A 274 -1.58 1.68 -0.53
C ASP A 274 -2.60 1.43 -1.66
N SER A 275 -3.65 0.66 -1.38
CA SER A 275 -4.69 0.32 -2.34
C SER A 275 -5.45 1.56 -2.79
N GLY A 276 -5.59 1.71 -4.10
CA GLY A 276 -6.16 2.91 -4.71
C GLY A 276 -5.12 3.97 -5.07
N ALA A 277 -3.88 3.85 -4.64
CA ALA A 277 -2.80 4.68 -5.15
C ALA A 277 -2.59 4.38 -6.64
N HIS A 278 -2.38 5.46 -7.43
CA HIS A 278 -2.34 5.37 -8.89
C HIS A 278 -3.56 4.67 -9.51
N VAL A 279 -4.67 4.60 -8.80
CA VAL A 279 -6.02 4.13 -9.14
C VAL A 279 -6.06 2.74 -9.80
N SER A 280 -5.40 2.55 -10.94
CA SER A 280 -5.41 1.31 -11.73
C SER A 280 -4.09 0.55 -11.71
N GLN A 281 -3.19 0.84 -10.77
CA GLN A 281 -1.85 0.24 -10.72
C GLN A 281 -1.57 -0.48 -9.41
N ILE A 282 -1.98 0.03 -8.25
CA ILE A 282 -1.74 -0.61 -6.96
C ILE A 282 -3.03 -1.25 -6.44
N MET A 283 -2.98 -2.56 -6.25
CA MET A 283 -4.12 -3.39 -5.85
C MET A 283 -3.73 -4.24 -4.65
N ASP A 284 -3.63 -3.60 -3.48
CA ASP A 284 -3.22 -4.28 -2.25
C ASP A 284 -4.33 -4.32 -1.18
N SER A 285 -5.59 -4.15 -1.59
CA SER A 285 -6.77 -4.25 -0.72
C SER A 285 -7.03 -5.65 -0.16
N SER A 286 -6.33 -6.68 -0.65
CA SER A 286 -6.45 -8.07 -0.20
C SER A 286 -5.50 -8.46 0.93
N LEU A 287 -4.86 -7.51 1.60
CA LEU A 287 -3.84 -7.82 2.60
C LEU A 287 -4.35 -8.71 3.76
N GLN A 288 -5.61 -8.56 4.19
CA GLN A 288 -6.21 -9.38 5.24
C GLN A 288 -6.51 -10.80 4.75
N THR A 289 -7.08 -10.95 3.57
CA THR A 289 -7.37 -12.27 3.00
C THR A 289 -6.10 -13.01 2.60
N HIS A 290 -5.06 -12.28 2.13
CA HIS A 290 -3.74 -12.85 1.88
C HIS A 290 -3.05 -13.33 3.17
N LEU A 291 -3.19 -12.61 4.28
CA LEU A 291 -2.69 -13.06 5.58
C LEU A 291 -3.28 -14.43 5.94
N LEU A 292 -4.60 -14.58 5.80
CA LEU A 292 -5.29 -15.80 6.16
C LEU A 292 -5.02 -16.97 5.20
N SER A 293 -4.99 -16.71 3.89
CA SER A 293 -4.72 -17.75 2.89
C SER A 293 -3.25 -18.16 2.85
N TYR A 294 -2.36 -17.20 2.64
CA TYR A 294 -0.95 -17.48 2.41
C TYR A 294 -0.20 -17.80 3.70
N TRP A 295 -0.23 -16.90 4.70
CA TRP A 295 0.58 -17.07 5.90
C TRP A 295 0.04 -18.09 6.88
N VAL A 296 -1.30 -18.21 7.01
CA VAL A 296 -1.92 -19.20 7.89
C VAL A 296 -2.05 -20.54 7.17
N ARG A 297 -2.82 -20.60 6.06
CA ARG A 297 -3.17 -21.87 5.41
C ARG A 297 -2.03 -22.50 4.63
N GLU A 298 -1.33 -21.72 3.79
CA GLU A 298 -0.30 -22.29 2.89
C GLU A 298 1.06 -22.42 3.57
N LYS A 299 1.56 -21.34 4.21
CA LYS A 299 2.88 -21.31 4.83
C LYS A 299 2.91 -21.80 6.28
N GLN A 300 1.75 -21.86 6.95
CA GLN A 300 1.63 -22.27 8.36
C GLN A 300 2.61 -21.50 9.28
N ALA A 301 2.86 -20.24 8.96
CA ALA A 301 3.84 -19.37 9.64
C ALA A 301 3.29 -18.70 10.89
N MET A 302 1.96 -18.72 11.06
CA MET A 302 1.23 -18.27 12.25
C MET A 302 -0.09 -19.04 12.38
N THR A 303 -0.67 -19.06 13.57
CA THR A 303 -1.99 -19.67 13.80
C THR A 303 -3.10 -18.77 13.27
N LEU A 304 -4.30 -19.35 13.08
CA LEU A 304 -5.48 -18.58 12.68
C LEU A 304 -5.82 -17.49 13.71
N GLU A 305 -5.73 -17.84 14.99
CA GLU A 305 -6.02 -16.94 16.12
C GLU A 305 -5.05 -15.75 16.15
N GLU A 306 -3.75 -16.00 15.94
CA GLU A 306 -2.73 -14.94 15.84
C GLU A 306 -3.03 -14.00 14.67
N ALA A 307 -3.33 -14.53 13.50
CA ALA A 307 -3.66 -13.75 12.33
C ALA A 307 -4.94 -12.92 12.52
N VAL A 308 -6.01 -13.52 13.03
CA VAL A 308 -7.26 -12.83 13.34
C VAL A 308 -7.03 -11.72 14.36
N LYS A 309 -6.27 -11.99 15.43
CA LYS A 309 -5.91 -10.97 16.43
C LYS A 309 -5.18 -9.78 15.78
N GLN A 310 -4.28 -10.02 14.83
CA GLN A 310 -3.53 -8.97 14.13
C GLN A 310 -4.44 -8.02 13.34
N ILE A 311 -5.43 -8.56 12.62
CA ILE A 311 -6.30 -7.77 11.75
C ILE A 311 -7.59 -7.28 12.45
N THR A 312 -7.77 -7.58 13.74
CA THR A 312 -8.92 -7.14 14.54
C THR A 312 -8.46 -6.38 15.79
N TYR A 313 -8.18 -7.08 16.87
CA TYR A 313 -7.88 -6.49 18.18
C TYR A 313 -6.64 -5.58 18.18
N ASN A 314 -5.53 -6.05 17.61
CA ASN A 314 -4.29 -5.27 17.58
C ASN A 314 -4.49 -3.99 16.77
N THR A 315 -5.09 -4.10 15.58
CA THR A 315 -5.40 -2.96 14.72
C THR A 315 -6.33 -1.97 15.42
N ALA A 316 -7.47 -2.44 15.95
CA ALA A 316 -8.42 -1.56 16.64
C ALA A 316 -7.77 -0.82 17.84
N THR A 317 -7.00 -1.55 18.65
CA THR A 317 -6.33 -0.99 19.82
C THR A 317 -5.29 0.07 19.47
N MET A 318 -4.44 -0.20 18.48
CA MET A 318 -3.37 0.73 18.06
C MET A 318 -3.95 2.00 17.45
N TRP A 319 -5.07 1.90 16.75
CA TRP A 319 -5.80 3.04 16.18
C TRP A 319 -6.74 3.74 17.20
N GLY A 320 -6.80 3.28 18.44
CA GLY A 320 -7.63 3.88 19.49
C GLY A 320 -9.12 3.55 19.39
N LEU A 321 -9.49 2.53 18.63
CA LEU A 321 -10.88 2.06 18.49
C LEU A 321 -11.19 1.00 19.58
N HIS A 322 -11.49 1.45 20.79
CA HIS A 322 -11.61 0.57 21.95
C HIS A 322 -12.95 -0.13 22.09
N ASP A 323 -13.94 0.21 21.28
CA ASP A 323 -15.30 -0.34 21.28
C ASP A 323 -15.50 -1.47 20.26
N ARG A 324 -14.44 -1.92 19.56
CA ARG A 324 -14.46 -2.95 18.51
C ARG A 324 -13.18 -3.78 18.49
N GLY A 325 -13.11 -4.76 17.59
CA GLY A 325 -11.96 -5.68 17.45
C GLY A 325 -11.99 -6.90 18.37
N LEU A 326 -13.00 -7.02 19.24
CA LEU A 326 -13.26 -8.18 20.09
C LEU A 326 -14.76 -8.54 20.08
N ILE A 327 -15.07 -9.83 20.15
CA ILE A 327 -16.42 -10.30 20.41
C ILE A 327 -16.64 -10.31 21.92
N ARG A 328 -17.32 -9.26 22.42
CA ARG A 328 -17.61 -9.08 23.84
C ARG A 328 -18.88 -8.24 24.01
N GLU A 329 -19.66 -8.53 25.04
CA GLU A 329 -20.85 -7.74 25.37
C GLU A 329 -20.53 -6.26 25.54
N GLY A 330 -21.35 -5.40 24.96
CA GLY A 330 -21.22 -3.93 24.99
C GLY A 330 -20.31 -3.36 23.89
N MET A 331 -19.66 -4.20 23.07
CA MET A 331 -18.88 -3.75 21.91
C MET A 331 -19.74 -3.65 20.64
N ALA A 332 -19.26 -2.88 19.67
CA ALA A 332 -19.89 -2.80 18.36
C ALA A 332 -19.90 -4.19 17.69
N ALA A 333 -21.05 -4.56 17.13
CA ALA A 333 -21.20 -5.83 16.43
C ALA A 333 -20.69 -5.69 14.97
N ASP A 334 -19.38 -5.50 14.82
CA ASP A 334 -18.67 -5.49 13.54
C ASP A 334 -17.99 -6.85 13.39
N LEU A 335 -18.58 -7.71 12.55
CA LEU A 335 -18.20 -9.13 12.47
C LEU A 335 -17.96 -9.52 11.01
N VAL A 336 -17.02 -10.45 10.82
CA VAL A 336 -16.82 -11.15 9.55
C VAL A 336 -16.97 -12.65 9.80
N VAL A 337 -17.89 -13.29 9.06
CA VAL A 337 -18.03 -14.74 9.03
C VAL A 337 -17.33 -15.24 7.77
N PHE A 338 -16.34 -16.09 7.93
CA PHE A 338 -15.56 -16.61 6.82
C PHE A 338 -15.25 -18.10 6.99
N ASP A 339 -14.98 -18.75 5.88
CA ASP A 339 -14.50 -20.13 5.82
C ASP A 339 -12.97 -20.11 5.72
N ALA A 340 -12.30 -20.64 6.74
CA ALA A 340 -10.84 -20.66 6.83
C ALA A 340 -10.17 -21.54 5.76
N ASP A 341 -10.87 -22.54 5.24
CA ASP A 341 -10.36 -23.46 4.22
C ASP A 341 -10.39 -22.84 2.81
N THR A 342 -11.28 -21.88 2.57
CA THR A 342 -11.47 -21.28 1.25
C THR A 342 -11.13 -19.79 1.19
N ILE A 343 -10.94 -19.11 2.33
CA ILE A 343 -10.60 -17.67 2.36
C ILE A 343 -9.38 -17.36 1.48
N GLY A 344 -9.53 -16.37 0.60
CA GLY A 344 -8.45 -15.91 -0.28
C GLY A 344 -8.89 -14.79 -1.19
N ALA A 345 -7.93 -14.06 -1.75
CA ALA A 345 -8.21 -13.02 -2.73
C ALA A 345 -8.54 -13.63 -4.09
N ARG A 346 -9.53 -13.07 -4.80
CA ARG A 346 -9.75 -13.33 -6.23
C ARG A 346 -8.84 -12.49 -7.08
N MET A 347 -8.72 -12.84 -8.36
CA MET A 347 -8.08 -11.98 -9.34
C MET A 347 -8.76 -10.60 -9.39
N PRO A 348 -8.00 -9.51 -9.51
CA PRO A 348 -8.57 -8.19 -9.70
C PRO A 348 -9.19 -8.03 -11.10
N ASP A 349 -10.15 -7.12 -11.19
CA ASP A 349 -10.76 -6.69 -12.45
C ASP A 349 -10.49 -5.21 -12.69
N VAL A 350 -10.35 -4.81 -13.95
CA VAL A 350 -10.39 -3.40 -14.35
C VAL A 350 -11.86 -3.00 -14.52
N VAL A 351 -12.33 -2.06 -13.72
CA VAL A 351 -13.71 -1.56 -13.80
C VAL A 351 -13.72 -0.07 -14.14
N HIS A 352 -14.78 0.40 -14.80
CA HIS A 352 -14.96 1.77 -15.27
C HIS A 352 -16.14 2.43 -14.54
N ASP A 353 -16.11 2.42 -13.20
CA ASP A 353 -17.20 2.91 -12.35
C ASP A 353 -16.89 4.24 -11.62
N LEU A 354 -15.77 4.89 -11.95
CA LEU A 354 -15.45 6.22 -11.48
C LEU A 354 -16.09 7.32 -12.37
N PRO A 355 -16.19 8.57 -11.88
CA PRO A 355 -16.68 9.68 -12.70
C PRO A 355 -15.99 9.78 -14.06
N ALA A 356 -16.75 10.16 -15.09
CA ALA A 356 -16.34 10.20 -16.49
C ALA A 356 -15.89 8.83 -17.07
N GLY A 357 -16.30 7.71 -16.47
CA GLY A 357 -15.92 6.37 -16.90
C GLY A 357 -14.44 6.04 -16.68
N ALA A 358 -13.80 6.71 -15.75
CA ALA A 358 -12.41 6.44 -15.41
C ALA A 358 -12.25 5.04 -14.80
N LYS A 359 -11.14 4.38 -15.15
CA LYS A 359 -10.85 3.01 -14.72
C LYS A 359 -10.24 2.94 -13.32
N ARG A 360 -10.51 1.85 -12.63
CA ARG A 360 -9.80 1.45 -11.41
C ARG A 360 -9.70 -0.07 -11.30
N LEU A 361 -8.82 -0.55 -10.44
CA LEU A 361 -8.81 -1.95 -10.03
C LEU A 361 -9.86 -2.20 -8.96
N LYS A 362 -10.54 -3.34 -9.05
CA LYS A 362 -11.47 -3.84 -8.05
C LYS A 362 -11.14 -5.29 -7.75
N GLN A 363 -11.10 -5.65 -6.47
CA GLN A 363 -10.82 -7.02 -6.05
C GLN A 363 -11.85 -7.48 -5.00
N THR A 364 -12.30 -8.72 -5.12
CA THR A 364 -13.15 -9.42 -4.17
C THR A 364 -12.40 -10.61 -3.56
N ALA A 365 -13.06 -11.36 -2.69
CA ALA A 365 -12.45 -12.51 -2.02
C ALA A 365 -13.38 -13.73 -2.08
N ASP A 366 -12.80 -14.92 -2.06
CA ASP A 366 -13.50 -16.16 -1.75
C ASP A 366 -13.54 -16.36 -0.23
N GLY A 367 -14.47 -17.20 0.22
CA GLY A 367 -14.56 -17.63 1.62
C GLY A 367 -15.14 -16.60 2.60
N ILE A 368 -15.48 -15.38 2.19
CA ILE A 368 -16.24 -14.44 3.04
C ILE A 368 -17.71 -14.71 2.87
N LEU A 369 -18.35 -15.21 3.93
CA LEU A 369 -19.77 -15.56 3.95
C LEU A 369 -20.64 -14.37 4.28
N ASN A 370 -20.30 -13.66 5.37
CA ASN A 370 -21.01 -12.44 5.78
C ASN A 370 -20.07 -11.39 6.34
N THR A 371 -20.40 -10.13 6.08
CA THR A 371 -19.86 -8.97 6.79
C THR A 371 -21.01 -8.27 7.49
N VAL A 372 -20.86 -8.06 8.79
CA VAL A 372 -21.83 -7.39 9.66
C VAL A 372 -21.21 -6.10 10.18
N VAL A 373 -21.93 -5.00 10.12
CA VAL A 373 -21.51 -3.70 10.65
C VAL A 373 -22.60 -3.16 11.57
N ASN A 374 -22.25 -2.80 12.78
CA ASN A 374 -23.19 -2.33 13.82
C ASN A 374 -24.43 -3.28 13.97
N GLY A 375 -24.24 -4.56 13.82
CA GLY A 375 -25.30 -5.58 13.97
C GLY A 375 -26.17 -5.83 12.74
N GLU A 376 -25.95 -5.14 11.61
CA GLU A 376 -26.66 -5.37 10.36
C GLU A 376 -25.77 -6.04 9.32
N ILE A 377 -26.32 -6.98 8.56
CA ILE A 377 -25.60 -7.65 7.46
C ILE A 377 -25.41 -6.67 6.32
N LEU A 378 -24.14 -6.32 6.05
CA LEU A 378 -23.73 -5.47 4.95
C LEU A 378 -23.49 -6.26 3.67
N LEU A 379 -22.79 -7.40 3.77
CA LEU A 379 -22.46 -8.28 2.64
C LEU A 379 -22.85 -9.72 2.95
N THR A 380 -23.30 -10.42 1.93
CA THR A 380 -23.49 -11.89 1.93
C THR A 380 -22.86 -12.43 0.64
N ASN A 381 -21.85 -13.31 0.74
CA ASN A 381 -21.14 -13.90 -0.40
C ASN A 381 -20.69 -12.86 -1.45
N ASN A 382 -20.08 -11.75 -1.00
CA ASN A 382 -19.67 -10.58 -1.80
C ASN A 382 -20.81 -9.73 -2.39
N GLU A 383 -22.07 -10.05 -2.13
CA GLU A 383 -23.20 -9.25 -2.58
C GLU A 383 -23.66 -8.29 -1.48
N HIS A 384 -23.81 -7.00 -1.85
CA HIS A 384 -24.24 -5.97 -0.92
C HIS A 384 -25.75 -6.07 -0.65
N SER A 385 -26.14 -6.08 0.62
CA SER A 385 -27.53 -6.23 1.05
C SER A 385 -28.42 -4.99 0.76
N GLY A 386 -27.80 -3.86 0.47
CA GLY A 386 -28.47 -2.56 0.40
C GLY A 386 -28.46 -1.79 1.73
N ALA A 387 -28.08 -2.41 2.86
CA ALA A 387 -27.97 -1.77 4.15
C ALA A 387 -26.80 -0.74 4.17
N VAL A 388 -26.96 0.32 4.94
CA VAL A 388 -25.92 1.35 5.16
C VAL A 388 -25.73 1.60 6.66
N PRO A 389 -25.34 0.58 7.44
CA PRO A 389 -25.31 0.62 8.90
C PRO A 389 -24.09 1.38 9.45
N GLY A 390 -23.17 1.80 8.61
CA GLY A 390 -21.97 2.52 9.00
C GLY A 390 -22.26 3.84 9.70
N ARG A 391 -21.43 4.20 10.68
CA ARG A 391 -21.47 5.48 11.39
C ARG A 391 -20.12 6.16 11.31
N LEU A 392 -20.11 7.49 11.24
CA LEU A 392 -18.88 8.26 11.34
C LEU A 392 -18.30 8.10 12.75
N LEU A 393 -17.10 7.50 12.84
CA LEU A 393 -16.35 7.43 14.08
C LEU A 393 -15.62 8.75 14.32
N ARG A 394 -15.65 9.21 15.56
CA ARG A 394 -14.99 10.45 15.98
C ARG A 394 -14.07 10.16 17.16
N SER A 395 -12.95 10.87 17.24
CA SER A 395 -12.01 10.78 18.37
C SER A 395 -12.59 11.32 19.68
#